data_e888bd22747e83a16acd2557e6033149
#
_entry.id   e888bd22747e83a16acd2557e6033149
#
_cell.length_a   1.000
_cell.length_b   1.000
_cell.length_c   1.000
_cell.angle_alpha   90.00
_cell.angle_beta   90.00
_cell.angle_gamma   90.00
#
_symmetry.space_group_name_H-M   'P 1'
#
loop_
_entity.id
_entity.type
_entity.pdbx_description
1 polymer ?
#
loop_
_entity_poly.entity_id
_entity_poly.type
_entity_poly.pdbx_seq_one_letter_code
_entity_poly.pdbx_strand_id
1 'polypeptide(L)'
;KKSKGVTQMKAVVVMDSLKGSLSSMEAGEAVKAGILAANPEATVIVKPLADGGEGTTEALVCGLNGRLKTIQVTGPIYEPVIAQYGVIDEVAVIEMAQAAGLPQVPTEKRNPLVTTTYGVGEMIKACVESGCKKFIIGIGGSATNDAGIGMLMALGYKFLDANGQEVVQGGQGLSQIVSIDASDVLPGLSSCEFKIACDVTNPLYGEQGAAYIYAPQKGATPEIVKTLDDGLRHFARVVEGDQKADFANLPGAGAAGGLGFAFTAFLNGTLQSGVQMILEETKLEEVLKGADYVLTGEGRLDHQTAMGKAPIGVAKLAKKYGCKVIGLAGATTKEATACHKKGIDAYFSIVNHPMSLEEAMEPEVAFENMKQTTEQIFNLIKAIK
;
A
#
# COMPACT_ATOMS: atom_id res chain seq x y z
N LYS A 1 -14.93 32.78 -40.92
CA LYS A 1 -14.12 32.64 -39.68
C LYS A 1 -14.70 31.48 -38.90
N LYS A 2 -14.08 30.30 -38.94
CA LYS A 2 -14.42 29.18 -38.04
C LYS A 2 -14.01 29.61 -36.63
N SER A 3 -14.99 29.72 -35.73
CA SER A 3 -14.73 29.86 -34.30
C SER A 3 -13.91 28.65 -33.88
N LYS A 4 -12.66 28.84 -33.52
CA LYS A 4 -11.91 27.82 -32.76
C LYS A 4 -12.70 27.64 -31.46
N GLY A 5 -13.39 26.53 -31.33
CA GLY A 5 -14.03 26.17 -30.07
C GLY A 5 -12.96 26.25 -28.97
N VAL A 6 -13.24 27.05 -27.96
CA VAL A 6 -12.41 27.11 -26.75
C VAL A 6 -12.44 25.71 -26.16
N THR A 7 -11.38 24.95 -26.36
CA THR A 7 -11.24 23.62 -25.74
C THR A 7 -11.24 23.86 -24.24
N GLN A 8 -12.25 23.36 -23.56
CA GLN A 8 -12.38 23.47 -22.10
C GLN A 8 -11.16 22.81 -21.45
N MET A 9 -10.50 23.53 -20.53
CA MET A 9 -9.31 23.01 -19.83
C MET A 9 -9.68 21.77 -19.01
N LYS A 10 -8.93 20.71 -19.18
CA LYS A 10 -9.09 19.47 -18.42
C LYS A 10 -7.88 19.27 -17.48
N ALA A 11 -8.17 19.13 -16.19
CA ALA A 11 -7.19 18.81 -15.16
C ALA A 11 -7.54 17.49 -14.47
N VAL A 12 -6.53 16.68 -14.19
CA VAL A 12 -6.64 15.45 -13.41
C VAL A 12 -5.84 15.62 -12.12
N VAL A 13 -6.47 15.38 -11.00
CA VAL A 13 -5.89 15.54 -9.67
C VAL A 13 -5.72 14.18 -9.03
N VAL A 14 -4.49 13.85 -8.62
CA VAL A 14 -4.10 12.52 -8.11
C VAL A 14 -3.12 12.74 -6.96
N MET A 15 -3.66 13.08 -5.78
CA MET A 15 -2.89 13.40 -4.57
C MET A 15 -2.75 12.18 -3.67
N ASP A 16 -1.55 11.91 -3.18
CA ASP A 16 -1.38 11.02 -2.03
C ASP A 16 -1.81 11.73 -0.74
N SER A 17 -2.03 10.98 0.32
CA SER A 17 -2.38 11.55 1.62
C SER A 17 -1.27 12.45 2.17
N LEU A 18 -1.65 13.53 2.82
CA LEU A 18 -0.77 14.28 3.70
C LEU A 18 -0.91 13.63 5.09
N LYS A 19 -0.09 12.62 5.36
CA LYS A 19 -0.19 11.76 6.55
C LYS A 19 -0.34 12.59 7.83
N GLY A 20 -1.38 12.27 8.61
CA GLY A 20 -1.72 12.98 9.83
C GLY A 20 -2.45 14.33 9.63
N SER A 21 -2.82 14.68 8.38
CA SER A 21 -3.52 15.90 8.03
C SER A 21 -4.70 15.64 7.08
N LEU A 22 -4.43 15.45 5.77
CA LEU A 22 -5.48 15.23 4.76
C LEU A 22 -5.39 13.82 4.17
N SER A 23 -6.52 13.16 4.01
CA SER A 23 -6.62 11.97 3.17
C SER A 23 -6.34 12.30 1.70
N SER A 24 -6.09 11.28 0.89
CA SER A 24 -5.88 11.42 -0.56
C SER A 24 -7.03 12.19 -1.24
N MET A 25 -8.26 11.85 -0.92
CA MET A 25 -9.44 12.47 -1.52
C MET A 25 -9.66 13.90 -1.02
N GLU A 26 -9.46 14.19 0.28
CA GLU A 26 -9.55 15.56 0.81
C GLU A 26 -8.51 16.48 0.18
N ALA A 27 -7.26 16.03 0.05
CA ALA A 27 -6.22 16.75 -0.66
C ALA A 27 -6.60 17.00 -2.13
N GLY A 28 -7.16 15.98 -2.79
CA GLY A 28 -7.66 16.09 -4.16
C GLY A 28 -8.79 17.10 -4.32
N GLU A 29 -9.75 17.13 -3.40
CA GLU A 29 -10.86 18.11 -3.44
C GLU A 29 -10.38 19.54 -3.12
N ALA A 30 -9.38 19.72 -2.26
CA ALA A 30 -8.76 21.02 -2.02
C ALA A 30 -8.12 21.58 -3.30
N VAL A 31 -7.35 20.75 -4.02
CA VAL A 31 -6.76 21.10 -5.31
C VAL A 31 -7.84 21.45 -6.34
N LYS A 32 -8.89 20.64 -6.45
CA LYS A 32 -10.02 20.89 -7.35
C LYS A 32 -10.70 22.20 -7.04
N ALA A 33 -10.95 22.51 -5.76
CA ALA A 33 -11.53 23.77 -5.33
C ALA A 33 -10.67 24.98 -5.77
N GLY A 34 -9.35 24.89 -5.67
CA GLY A 34 -8.42 25.93 -6.13
C GLY A 34 -8.43 26.10 -7.66
N ILE A 35 -8.47 25.01 -8.42
CA ILE A 35 -8.58 25.07 -9.90
C ILE A 35 -9.87 25.78 -10.30
N LEU A 36 -11.00 25.38 -9.71
CA LEU A 36 -12.31 25.92 -10.05
C LEU A 36 -12.48 27.38 -9.60
N ALA A 37 -11.80 27.80 -8.53
CA ALA A 37 -11.78 29.22 -8.12
C ALA A 37 -11.10 30.10 -9.19
N ALA A 38 -9.99 29.64 -9.79
CA ALA A 38 -9.29 30.36 -10.86
C ALA A 38 -9.96 30.19 -12.23
N ASN A 39 -10.53 29.02 -12.52
CA ASN A 39 -11.18 28.67 -13.79
C ASN A 39 -12.46 27.85 -13.55
N PRO A 40 -13.61 28.49 -13.34
CA PRO A 40 -14.87 27.81 -13.07
C PRO A 40 -15.35 26.86 -14.18
N GLU A 41 -14.92 27.09 -15.42
CA GLU A 41 -15.28 26.28 -16.59
C GLU A 41 -14.38 25.03 -16.78
N ALA A 42 -13.39 24.83 -15.93
CA ALA A 42 -12.49 23.70 -16.05
C ALA A 42 -13.20 22.35 -15.77
N THR A 43 -12.86 21.33 -16.52
CA THR A 43 -13.19 19.96 -16.16
C THR A 43 -12.11 19.42 -15.22
N VAL A 44 -12.45 19.12 -13.98
CA VAL A 44 -11.53 18.61 -12.97
C VAL A 44 -11.96 17.22 -12.50
N ILE A 45 -11.08 16.24 -12.67
CA ILE A 45 -11.29 14.85 -12.26
C ILE A 45 -10.34 14.55 -11.12
N VAL A 46 -10.88 14.14 -9.98
CA VAL A 46 -10.10 13.68 -8.81
C VAL A 46 -10.06 12.16 -8.81
N LYS A 47 -8.88 11.60 -8.64
CA LYS A 47 -8.64 10.17 -8.48
C LYS A 47 -7.84 9.92 -7.20
N PRO A 48 -8.11 8.84 -6.47
CA PRO A 48 -7.34 8.48 -5.29
C PRO A 48 -5.92 8.07 -5.67
N LEU A 49 -4.99 8.30 -4.76
CA LEU A 49 -3.62 7.82 -4.84
C LEU A 49 -3.21 7.21 -3.51
N ALA A 50 -2.44 6.17 -3.56
CA ALA A 50 -1.78 5.54 -2.42
C ALA A 50 -0.58 4.72 -2.92
N ASP A 51 0.27 4.30 -2.01
CA ASP A 51 1.47 3.51 -2.32
C ASP A 51 1.34 2.02 -1.95
N GLY A 52 0.16 1.56 -1.55
CA GLY A 52 -0.07 0.20 -1.06
C GLY A 52 0.16 0.04 0.45
N GLY A 53 0.57 1.11 1.14
CA GLY A 53 0.72 1.16 2.58
C GLY A 53 -0.53 1.67 3.31
N GLU A 54 -0.31 2.28 4.47
CA GLU A 54 -1.36 2.87 5.31
C GLU A 54 -2.19 3.90 4.55
N GLY A 55 -3.52 3.80 4.66
CA GLY A 55 -4.48 4.69 4.00
C GLY A 55 -4.90 4.25 2.60
N THR A 56 -4.32 3.17 2.06
CA THR A 56 -4.69 2.62 0.75
C THR A 56 -6.15 2.21 0.70
N THR A 57 -6.64 1.52 1.72
CA THR A 57 -8.03 1.08 1.82
C THR A 57 -9.00 2.25 1.76
N GLU A 58 -8.76 3.27 2.58
CA GLU A 58 -9.61 4.47 2.62
C GLU A 58 -9.58 5.21 1.27
N ALA A 59 -8.40 5.42 0.70
CA ALA A 59 -8.24 6.10 -0.59
C ALA A 59 -9.02 5.40 -1.71
N LEU A 60 -8.89 4.08 -1.85
CA LEU A 60 -9.60 3.31 -2.87
C LEU A 60 -11.10 3.27 -2.63
N VAL A 61 -11.54 3.04 -1.40
CA VAL A 61 -12.96 2.99 -1.04
C VAL A 61 -13.65 4.33 -1.31
N CYS A 62 -13.06 5.44 -0.85
CA CYS A 62 -13.61 6.76 -1.10
C CYS A 62 -13.58 7.15 -2.58
N GLY A 63 -12.48 6.84 -3.27
CA GLY A 63 -12.30 7.21 -4.68
C GLY A 63 -13.10 6.35 -5.68
N LEU A 64 -13.52 5.15 -5.29
CA LEU A 64 -14.22 4.19 -6.15
C LEU A 64 -15.63 3.85 -5.64
N ASN A 65 -16.20 4.67 -4.74
CA ASN A 65 -17.52 4.49 -4.16
C ASN A 65 -17.74 3.12 -3.48
N GLY A 66 -16.71 2.63 -2.81
CA GLY A 66 -16.77 1.41 -2.01
C GLY A 66 -17.35 1.64 -0.62
N ARG A 67 -17.23 0.62 0.23
CA ARG A 67 -17.68 0.66 1.62
C ARG A 67 -16.56 0.19 2.54
N LEU A 68 -16.31 0.94 3.61
CA LEU A 68 -15.48 0.48 4.72
C LEU A 68 -16.29 -0.46 5.59
N LYS A 69 -15.66 -1.54 6.00
CA LYS A 69 -16.20 -2.53 6.95
C LYS A 69 -15.20 -2.77 8.07
N THR A 70 -15.69 -3.23 9.20
CA THR A 70 -14.87 -3.63 10.35
C THR A 70 -15.18 -5.05 10.75
N ILE A 71 -14.19 -5.75 11.26
CA ILE A 71 -14.29 -7.10 11.77
C ILE A 71 -13.36 -7.26 12.98
N GLN A 72 -13.82 -8.00 13.99
CA GLN A 72 -12.95 -8.42 15.07
C GLN A 72 -12.17 -9.66 14.65
N VAL A 73 -10.86 -9.60 14.76
CA VAL A 73 -9.94 -10.69 14.39
C VAL A 73 -8.86 -10.89 15.46
N THR A 74 -8.13 -11.96 15.35
CA THR A 74 -6.96 -12.24 16.18
C THR A 74 -5.83 -11.27 15.84
N GLY A 75 -5.39 -10.50 16.82
CA GLY A 75 -4.23 -9.60 16.68
C GLY A 75 -2.89 -10.33 16.69
N PRO A 76 -1.77 -9.61 16.45
CA PRO A 76 -0.45 -10.22 16.31
C PRO A 76 0.05 -10.94 17.56
N ILE A 77 -0.45 -10.59 18.74
CA ILE A 77 -0.12 -11.22 20.03
C ILE A 77 -1.31 -11.96 20.65
N TYR A 78 -2.23 -12.44 19.81
CA TYR A 78 -3.42 -13.22 20.16
C TYR A 78 -4.51 -12.45 20.92
N GLU A 79 -4.34 -11.16 21.17
CA GLU A 79 -5.41 -10.31 21.69
C GLU A 79 -6.35 -9.91 20.55
N PRO A 80 -7.69 -9.87 20.78
CA PRO A 80 -8.61 -9.47 19.71
C PRO A 80 -8.41 -8.01 19.32
N VAL A 81 -8.42 -7.75 18.02
CA VAL A 81 -8.34 -6.40 17.44
C VAL A 81 -9.49 -6.15 16.48
N ILE A 82 -9.89 -4.88 16.36
CA ILE A 82 -10.86 -4.48 15.35
C ILE A 82 -10.08 -4.05 14.12
N ALA A 83 -10.21 -4.81 13.04
CA ALA A 83 -9.57 -4.54 11.77
C ALA A 83 -10.56 -3.91 10.79
N GLN A 84 -10.09 -2.92 10.04
CA GLN A 84 -10.86 -2.27 8.98
C GLN A 84 -10.41 -2.79 7.62
N TYR A 85 -11.36 -2.96 6.69
CA TYR A 85 -11.11 -3.32 5.30
C TYR A 85 -12.14 -2.66 4.38
N GLY A 86 -11.83 -2.60 3.10
CA GLY A 86 -12.71 -2.04 2.08
C GLY A 86 -13.35 -3.09 1.21
N VAL A 87 -14.55 -2.80 0.71
CA VAL A 87 -15.22 -3.61 -0.33
C VAL A 87 -15.71 -2.68 -1.42
N ILE A 88 -15.28 -2.96 -2.65
CA ILE A 88 -15.67 -2.25 -3.87
C ILE A 88 -16.18 -3.32 -4.84
N ASP A 89 -17.50 -3.43 -4.99
CA ASP A 89 -18.15 -4.52 -5.70
C ASP A 89 -17.69 -5.91 -5.18
N GLU A 90 -17.00 -6.72 -6.00
CA GLU A 90 -16.42 -8.02 -5.61
C GLU A 90 -14.94 -7.92 -5.18
N VAL A 91 -14.40 -6.70 -5.06
CA VAL A 91 -12.99 -6.47 -4.68
C VAL A 91 -12.89 -6.16 -3.20
N ALA A 92 -12.09 -6.93 -2.47
CA ALA A 92 -11.69 -6.63 -1.09
C ALA A 92 -10.35 -5.89 -1.08
N VAL A 93 -10.28 -4.80 -0.31
CA VAL A 93 -9.04 -4.05 -0.07
C VAL A 93 -8.65 -4.23 1.39
N ILE A 94 -7.49 -4.83 1.62
CA ILE A 94 -7.00 -5.20 2.95
C ILE A 94 -5.60 -4.64 3.16
N GLU A 95 -5.39 -3.98 4.28
CA GLU A 95 -4.05 -3.69 4.80
C GLU A 95 -3.74 -4.70 5.91
N MET A 96 -2.69 -5.52 5.73
CA MET A 96 -2.36 -6.56 6.71
C MET A 96 -2.07 -5.99 8.10
N ALA A 97 -1.58 -4.76 8.18
CA ALA A 97 -1.27 -4.07 9.41
C ALA A 97 -2.52 -3.80 10.28
N GLN A 98 -3.72 -3.87 9.74
CA GLN A 98 -4.96 -3.79 10.51
C GLN A 98 -5.14 -4.99 11.46
N ALA A 99 -4.60 -6.15 11.10
CA ALA A 99 -4.70 -7.38 11.90
C ALA A 99 -3.35 -7.81 12.51
N ALA A 100 -2.22 -7.46 11.89
CA ALA A 100 -0.90 -7.95 12.30
C ALA A 100 0.18 -6.85 12.21
N GLY A 101 -0.20 -5.60 12.47
CA GLY A 101 0.66 -4.43 12.39
C GLY A 101 1.57 -4.22 13.59
N LEU A 102 2.77 -3.69 13.34
CA LEU A 102 3.75 -3.39 14.38
C LEU A 102 3.25 -2.39 15.44
N PRO A 103 2.46 -1.35 15.11
CA PRO A 103 1.89 -0.44 16.09
C PRO A 103 0.94 -1.12 17.12
N GLN A 104 0.36 -2.28 16.77
CA GLN A 104 -0.53 -3.04 17.66
C GLN A 104 0.25 -3.80 18.74
N VAL A 105 1.58 -3.89 18.63
CA VAL A 105 2.42 -4.61 19.58
C VAL A 105 3.20 -3.59 20.44
N PRO A 106 2.93 -3.49 21.74
CA PRO A 106 3.74 -2.70 22.65
C PRO A 106 5.22 -3.06 22.52
N THR A 107 6.10 -2.07 22.59
CA THR A 107 7.54 -2.27 22.32
C THR A 107 8.15 -3.39 23.16
N GLU A 108 7.75 -3.48 24.44
CA GLU A 108 8.23 -4.49 25.38
C GLU A 108 7.69 -5.90 25.11
N LYS A 109 6.62 -6.04 24.30
CA LYS A 109 6.03 -7.32 23.89
C LYS A 109 6.44 -7.75 22.47
N ARG A 110 7.26 -6.97 21.78
CA ARG A 110 7.70 -7.27 20.42
C ARG A 110 8.59 -8.50 20.40
N ASN A 111 8.13 -9.56 19.76
CA ASN A 111 8.88 -10.79 19.55
C ASN A 111 8.39 -11.54 18.32
N PRO A 112 9.11 -11.49 17.20
CA PRO A 112 8.66 -12.11 15.95
C PRO A 112 8.71 -13.65 15.95
N LEU A 113 9.24 -14.28 17.00
CA LEU A 113 9.09 -15.74 17.19
C LEU A 113 7.64 -16.16 17.47
N VAL A 114 6.86 -15.29 18.12
CA VAL A 114 5.50 -15.64 18.60
C VAL A 114 4.39 -14.87 17.92
N THR A 115 4.68 -13.74 17.26
CA THR A 115 3.65 -12.95 16.57
C THR A 115 3.08 -13.69 15.36
N THR A 116 1.78 -13.53 15.10
CA THR A 116 1.03 -14.29 14.10
C THR A 116 0.34 -13.42 13.07
N THR A 117 0.23 -13.92 11.84
CA THR A 117 -0.59 -13.37 10.76
C THR A 117 -2.01 -13.95 10.73
N TYR A 118 -2.45 -14.68 11.76
CA TYR A 118 -3.73 -15.38 11.77
C TYR A 118 -4.92 -14.47 11.44
N GLY A 119 -4.98 -13.28 12.05
CA GLY A 119 -6.04 -12.31 11.81
C GLY A 119 -6.13 -11.83 10.35
N VAL A 120 -5.02 -11.82 9.62
CA VAL A 120 -5.03 -11.51 8.18
C VAL A 120 -5.83 -12.57 7.42
N GLY A 121 -5.64 -13.84 7.76
CA GLY A 121 -6.42 -14.95 7.19
C GLY A 121 -7.91 -14.87 7.55
N GLU A 122 -8.24 -14.46 8.78
CA GLU A 122 -9.63 -14.24 9.20
C GLU A 122 -10.31 -13.13 8.39
N MET A 123 -9.58 -12.03 8.08
CA MET A 123 -10.09 -10.96 7.20
C MET A 123 -10.36 -11.49 5.78
N ILE A 124 -9.40 -12.24 5.20
CA ILE A 124 -9.55 -12.84 3.87
C ILE A 124 -10.74 -13.81 3.86
N LYS A 125 -10.84 -14.68 4.86
CA LYS A 125 -11.96 -15.63 5.00
C LYS A 125 -13.31 -14.93 5.01
N ALA A 126 -13.48 -13.90 5.84
CA ALA A 126 -14.73 -13.13 5.91
C ALA A 126 -15.08 -12.48 4.55
N CYS A 127 -14.09 -11.98 3.81
CA CYS A 127 -14.31 -11.43 2.49
C CYS A 127 -14.72 -12.49 1.46
N VAL A 128 -14.08 -13.66 1.45
CA VAL A 128 -14.46 -14.78 0.56
C VAL A 128 -15.88 -15.25 0.86
N GLU A 129 -16.22 -15.45 2.12
CA GLU A 129 -17.56 -15.86 2.56
C GLU A 129 -18.64 -14.82 2.25
N SER A 130 -18.27 -13.54 2.16
CA SER A 130 -19.18 -12.46 1.74
C SER A 130 -19.23 -12.26 0.21
N GLY A 131 -18.55 -13.08 -0.58
CA GLY A 131 -18.62 -13.11 -2.04
C GLY A 131 -17.53 -12.33 -2.77
N CYS A 132 -16.51 -11.83 -2.07
CA CYS A 132 -15.36 -11.21 -2.73
C CYS A 132 -14.54 -12.26 -3.48
N LYS A 133 -14.08 -11.91 -4.68
CA LYS A 133 -13.29 -12.80 -5.57
C LYS A 133 -11.94 -12.20 -5.95
N LYS A 134 -11.77 -10.90 -5.74
CA LYS A 134 -10.53 -10.17 -6.02
C LYS A 134 -10.05 -9.49 -4.75
N PHE A 135 -8.76 -9.54 -4.55
CA PHE A 135 -8.12 -9.01 -3.35
C PHE A 135 -6.98 -8.08 -3.74
N ILE A 136 -7.01 -6.88 -3.17
CA ILE A 136 -5.91 -5.93 -3.17
C ILE A 136 -5.39 -5.90 -1.73
N ILE A 137 -4.17 -6.38 -1.52
CA ILE A 137 -3.64 -6.53 -0.17
C ILE A 137 -2.33 -5.77 -0.04
N GLY A 138 -2.32 -4.76 0.84
CA GLY A 138 -1.10 -4.08 1.28
C GLY A 138 -0.44 -4.87 2.40
N ILE A 139 0.86 -5.18 2.24
CA ILE A 139 1.59 -5.99 3.22
C ILE A 139 2.65 -5.23 4.01
N GLY A 140 2.63 -3.90 3.96
CA GLY A 140 3.52 -3.04 4.76
C GLY A 140 3.17 -3.02 6.26
N GLY A 141 4.14 -2.63 7.09
CA GLY A 141 3.93 -2.36 8.52
C GLY A 141 3.78 -3.59 9.43
N SER A 142 4.20 -4.78 9.02
CA SER A 142 4.00 -6.04 9.76
C SER A 142 4.79 -6.13 11.08
N ALA A 143 4.19 -6.80 12.09
CA ALA A 143 4.83 -7.19 13.34
C ALA A 143 5.41 -8.62 13.31
N THR A 144 5.24 -9.35 12.21
CA THR A 144 5.36 -10.80 12.13
C THR A 144 6.55 -11.28 11.29
N ASN A 145 6.99 -12.50 11.53
CA ASN A 145 8.00 -13.20 10.74
C ASN A 145 7.67 -14.71 10.70
N ASP A 146 6.44 -15.04 10.40
CA ASP A 146 5.88 -16.40 10.42
C ASP A 146 5.68 -17.00 9.02
N ALA A 147 6.31 -16.42 7.98
CA ALA A 147 6.12 -16.83 6.58
C ALA A 147 4.63 -16.95 6.18
N GLY A 148 3.74 -16.25 6.86
CA GLY A 148 2.30 -16.27 6.59
C GLY A 148 1.59 -17.54 7.06
N ILE A 149 2.21 -18.44 7.83
CA ILE A 149 1.54 -19.67 8.27
C ILE A 149 0.30 -19.39 9.11
N GLY A 150 0.32 -18.35 9.95
CA GLY A 150 -0.87 -17.95 10.72
C GLY A 150 -2.06 -17.63 9.79
N MET A 151 -1.85 -16.81 8.77
CA MET A 151 -2.84 -16.50 7.74
C MET A 151 -3.36 -17.77 7.06
N LEU A 152 -2.46 -18.65 6.65
CA LEU A 152 -2.82 -19.90 5.96
C LEU A 152 -3.59 -20.85 6.89
N MET A 153 -3.25 -20.94 8.19
CA MET A 153 -4.01 -21.72 9.17
C MET A 153 -5.46 -21.21 9.30
N ALA A 154 -5.68 -19.91 9.35
CA ALA A 154 -7.02 -19.34 9.37
C ALA A 154 -7.83 -19.64 8.09
N LEU A 155 -7.14 -19.87 6.97
CA LEU A 155 -7.72 -20.27 5.70
C LEU A 155 -7.90 -21.79 5.54
N GLY A 156 -7.53 -22.58 6.56
CA GLY A 156 -7.76 -24.01 6.61
C GLY A 156 -6.57 -24.92 6.28
N TYR A 157 -5.38 -24.35 6.02
CA TYR A 157 -4.16 -25.15 5.91
C TYR A 157 -3.71 -25.65 7.30
N LYS A 158 -3.16 -26.85 7.37
CA LYS A 158 -2.53 -27.40 8.57
C LYS A 158 -1.06 -27.66 8.32
N PHE A 159 -0.24 -27.19 9.22
CA PHE A 159 1.23 -27.39 9.17
C PHE A 159 1.58 -28.35 10.30
N LEU A 160 2.10 -29.54 9.90
CA LEU A 160 2.25 -30.67 10.82
C LEU A 160 3.73 -30.94 11.10
N ASP A 161 4.01 -31.29 12.35
CA ASP A 161 5.32 -31.75 12.79
C ASP A 161 5.54 -33.25 12.50
N ALA A 162 6.68 -33.79 12.92
CA ALA A 162 7.06 -35.22 12.72
C ALA A 162 6.09 -36.21 13.42
N ASN A 163 5.29 -35.74 14.37
CA ASN A 163 4.30 -36.58 15.09
C ASN A 163 2.89 -36.41 14.49
N GLY A 164 2.72 -35.65 13.41
CA GLY A 164 1.42 -35.33 12.82
C GLY A 164 0.60 -34.33 13.64
N GLN A 165 1.21 -33.60 14.55
CA GLN A 165 0.59 -32.54 15.34
C GLN A 165 0.73 -31.19 14.64
N GLU A 166 -0.26 -30.33 14.76
CA GLU A 166 -0.14 -28.95 14.26
C GLU A 166 0.96 -28.21 15.02
N VAL A 167 1.83 -27.52 14.28
CA VAL A 167 2.88 -26.69 14.88
C VAL A 167 2.31 -25.45 15.55
N VAL A 168 3.02 -24.89 16.52
CA VAL A 168 2.67 -23.61 17.10
C VAL A 168 2.76 -22.48 16.07
N GLN A 169 1.87 -21.50 16.20
CA GLN A 169 1.93 -20.30 15.36
C GLN A 169 3.15 -19.44 15.66
N GLY A 170 3.47 -18.53 14.73
CA GLY A 170 4.61 -17.64 14.82
C GLY A 170 5.87 -18.23 14.15
N GLY A 171 6.91 -17.42 14.07
CA GLY A 171 8.17 -17.81 13.44
C GLY A 171 8.83 -19.02 14.11
N GLN A 172 8.59 -19.27 15.38
CA GLN A 172 9.11 -20.43 16.11
C GLN A 172 8.61 -21.78 15.60
N GLY A 173 7.43 -21.83 14.97
CA GLY A 173 6.86 -23.07 14.46
C GLY A 173 7.48 -23.54 13.15
N LEU A 174 8.08 -22.64 12.39
CA LEU A 174 8.53 -22.92 11.00
C LEU A 174 9.52 -24.09 10.90
N SER A 175 10.45 -24.19 11.83
CA SER A 175 11.48 -25.25 11.83
C SER A 175 10.94 -26.64 12.16
N GLN A 176 9.73 -26.74 12.67
CA GLN A 176 9.10 -28.01 13.08
C GLN A 176 8.21 -28.60 11.98
N ILE A 177 7.89 -27.84 10.93
CA ILE A 177 6.99 -28.28 9.86
C ILE A 177 7.66 -29.37 9.01
N VAL A 178 7.02 -30.52 8.89
CA VAL A 178 7.47 -31.60 8.00
C VAL A 178 6.47 -31.91 6.88
N SER A 179 5.19 -31.57 7.07
CA SER A 179 4.16 -31.77 6.06
C SER A 179 3.07 -30.72 6.13
N ILE A 180 2.34 -30.56 5.03
CA ILE A 180 1.28 -29.59 4.86
C ILE A 180 0.03 -30.33 4.43
N ASP A 181 -1.08 -30.14 5.17
CA ASP A 181 -2.39 -30.66 4.83
C ASP A 181 -3.30 -29.51 4.36
N ALA A 182 -3.80 -29.62 3.15
CA ALA A 182 -4.68 -28.64 2.51
C ALA A 182 -6.13 -29.18 2.36
N SER A 183 -6.49 -30.26 3.05
CA SER A 183 -7.80 -30.90 2.90
C SER A 183 -8.98 -30.04 3.38
N ASP A 184 -8.74 -29.16 4.35
CA ASP A 184 -9.76 -28.30 4.97
C ASP A 184 -9.69 -26.83 4.51
N VAL A 185 -8.96 -26.56 3.41
CA VAL A 185 -8.84 -25.21 2.86
C VAL A 185 -10.20 -24.65 2.48
N LEU A 186 -10.42 -23.38 2.82
CA LEU A 186 -11.67 -22.65 2.60
C LEU A 186 -12.16 -22.82 1.14
N PRO A 187 -13.39 -23.35 0.96
CA PRO A 187 -13.99 -23.44 -0.38
C PRO A 187 -14.08 -22.07 -1.06
N GLY A 188 -13.75 -22.04 -2.35
CA GLY A 188 -13.77 -20.80 -3.14
C GLY A 188 -12.45 -20.01 -3.12
N LEU A 189 -11.54 -20.29 -2.21
CA LEU A 189 -10.25 -19.59 -2.12
C LEU A 189 -9.43 -19.74 -3.41
N SER A 190 -9.44 -20.92 -4.02
CA SER A 190 -8.72 -21.21 -5.28
C SER A 190 -9.23 -20.43 -6.50
N SER A 191 -10.45 -19.89 -6.43
CA SER A 191 -11.04 -19.07 -7.49
C SER A 191 -10.80 -17.57 -7.29
N CYS A 192 -10.15 -17.18 -6.20
CA CYS A 192 -9.85 -15.80 -5.89
C CYS A 192 -8.55 -15.34 -6.57
N GLU A 193 -8.53 -14.08 -6.99
CA GLU A 193 -7.36 -13.37 -7.51
C GLU A 193 -6.76 -12.52 -6.40
N PHE A 194 -5.44 -12.66 -6.18
CA PHE A 194 -4.70 -11.91 -5.16
C PHE A 194 -3.65 -11.02 -5.80
N LYS A 195 -3.81 -9.70 -5.66
CA LYS A 195 -2.83 -8.67 -6.01
C LYS A 195 -2.23 -8.11 -4.73
N ILE A 196 -0.93 -8.22 -4.58
CA ILE A 196 -0.22 -7.87 -3.36
C ILE A 196 0.66 -6.66 -3.60
N ALA A 197 0.39 -5.57 -2.90
CA ALA A 197 1.24 -4.38 -2.93
C ALA A 197 2.52 -4.63 -2.17
N CYS A 198 3.63 -4.68 -2.90
CA CYS A 198 4.95 -4.99 -2.38
C CYS A 198 6.01 -4.17 -3.12
N ASP A 199 6.61 -3.20 -2.44
CA ASP A 199 7.64 -2.32 -3.02
C ASP A 199 9.07 -2.69 -2.61
N VAL A 200 9.24 -3.86 -1.95
CA VAL A 200 10.54 -4.41 -1.60
C VAL A 200 10.84 -5.65 -2.42
N THR A 201 12.13 -5.93 -2.62
CA THR A 201 12.59 -7.04 -3.48
C THR A 201 13.32 -8.14 -2.70
N ASN A 202 13.31 -8.08 -1.37
CA ASN A 202 14.03 -9.01 -0.52
C ASN A 202 13.52 -10.46 -0.72
N PRO A 203 14.43 -11.45 -0.83
CA PRO A 203 14.07 -12.87 -0.84
C PRO A 203 13.55 -13.29 0.55
N LEU A 204 13.04 -14.51 0.65
CA LEU A 204 12.47 -15.00 1.90
C LEU A 204 13.51 -15.10 3.03
N TYR A 205 14.68 -15.68 2.75
CA TYR A 205 15.73 -15.93 3.73
C TYR A 205 17.12 -15.52 3.22
N GLY A 206 18.13 -15.61 4.09
CA GLY A 206 19.49 -15.18 3.85
C GLY A 206 19.76 -13.78 4.35
N GLU A 207 20.98 -13.27 4.15
CA GLU A 207 21.40 -11.94 4.68
C GLU A 207 20.54 -10.78 4.18
N GLN A 208 19.94 -10.90 3.00
CA GLN A 208 18.99 -9.95 2.42
C GLN A 208 17.53 -10.36 2.61
N GLY A 209 17.27 -11.40 3.38
CA GLY A 209 15.94 -11.97 3.60
C GLY A 209 15.15 -11.29 4.72
N ALA A 210 13.94 -11.81 4.95
CA ALA A 210 12.97 -11.25 5.88
C ALA A 210 13.51 -11.09 7.30
N ALA A 211 14.18 -12.11 7.83
CA ALA A 211 14.64 -12.10 9.21
C ALA A 211 15.78 -11.09 9.41
N TYR A 212 16.82 -11.13 8.60
CA TYR A 212 17.98 -10.26 8.74
C TYR A 212 17.65 -8.78 8.54
N ILE A 213 16.80 -8.47 7.57
CA ILE A 213 16.50 -7.06 7.22
C ILE A 213 15.41 -6.47 8.10
N TYR A 214 14.36 -7.23 8.44
CA TYR A 214 13.16 -6.65 9.05
C TYR A 214 12.87 -7.11 10.48
N ALA A 215 13.39 -8.27 10.93
CA ALA A 215 13.08 -8.77 12.27
C ALA A 215 13.65 -7.93 13.42
N PRO A 216 14.81 -7.26 13.31
CA PRO A 216 15.34 -6.41 14.38
C PRO A 216 14.36 -5.34 14.85
N GLN A 217 13.70 -4.61 13.95
CA GLN A 217 12.68 -3.61 14.29
C GLN A 217 11.43 -4.20 14.96
N LYS A 218 11.21 -5.50 14.79
CA LYS A 218 10.11 -6.27 15.40
C LYS A 218 10.50 -6.87 16.76
N GLY A 219 11.67 -6.54 17.29
CA GLY A 219 12.15 -6.97 18.60
C GLY A 219 13.08 -8.19 18.57
N ALA A 220 13.57 -8.64 17.42
CA ALA A 220 14.49 -9.76 17.33
C ALA A 220 15.91 -9.39 17.77
N THR A 221 16.50 -10.21 18.65
CA THR A 221 17.95 -10.21 18.91
C THR A 221 18.68 -10.92 17.76
N PRO A 222 20.02 -10.80 17.66
CA PRO A 222 20.79 -11.52 16.64
C PRO A 222 20.55 -13.04 16.64
N GLU A 223 20.37 -13.65 17.81
CA GLU A 223 20.08 -15.07 17.97
C GLU A 223 18.68 -15.42 17.43
N ILE A 224 17.69 -14.56 17.72
CA ILE A 224 16.33 -14.70 17.20
C ILE A 224 16.32 -14.54 15.68
N VAL A 225 17.05 -13.57 15.13
CA VAL A 225 17.18 -13.37 13.67
C VAL A 225 17.68 -14.67 13.01
N LYS A 226 18.74 -15.28 13.56
CA LYS A 226 19.28 -16.53 13.04
C LYS A 226 18.25 -17.66 13.11
N THR A 227 17.55 -17.81 14.23
CA THR A 227 16.53 -18.85 14.42
C THR A 227 15.39 -18.69 13.41
N LEU A 228 14.94 -17.44 13.19
CA LEU A 228 13.90 -17.13 12.20
C LEU A 228 14.37 -17.43 10.78
N ASP A 229 15.59 -17.05 10.40
CA ASP A 229 16.13 -17.32 9.07
C ASP A 229 16.26 -18.81 8.79
N ASP A 230 16.76 -19.57 9.76
CA ASP A 230 16.87 -21.04 9.66
C ASP A 230 15.45 -21.66 9.49
N GLY A 231 14.44 -21.15 10.23
CA GLY A 231 13.05 -21.57 10.10
C GLY A 231 12.43 -21.25 8.73
N LEU A 232 12.65 -20.04 8.22
CA LEU A 232 12.21 -19.64 6.89
C LEU A 232 12.81 -20.52 5.80
N ARG A 233 14.11 -20.79 5.89
CA ARG A 233 14.84 -21.66 4.97
C ARG A 233 14.32 -23.10 5.01
N HIS A 234 14.05 -23.62 6.22
CA HIS A 234 13.47 -24.94 6.39
C HIS A 234 12.07 -25.02 5.78
N PHE A 235 11.22 -24.07 6.08
CA PHE A 235 9.85 -24.03 5.56
C PHE A 235 9.81 -23.93 4.04
N ALA A 236 10.66 -23.08 3.44
CA ALA A 236 10.78 -23.02 1.98
C ALA A 236 11.10 -24.40 1.37
N ARG A 237 12.03 -25.16 1.95
CA ARG A 237 12.35 -26.51 1.48
C ARG A 237 11.17 -27.47 1.57
N VAL A 238 10.37 -27.38 2.63
CA VAL A 238 9.16 -28.22 2.76
C VAL A 238 8.12 -27.86 1.70
N VAL A 239 7.92 -26.55 1.44
CA VAL A 239 6.94 -26.06 0.44
C VAL A 239 7.36 -26.38 -0.98
N GLU A 240 8.62 -26.13 -1.30
CA GLU A 240 9.15 -26.31 -2.66
C GLU A 240 9.42 -27.78 -2.98
N GLY A 241 9.77 -28.59 -1.96
CA GLY A 241 10.03 -30.01 -2.10
C GLY A 241 10.99 -30.32 -3.24
N ASP A 242 10.68 -31.36 -4.02
CA ASP A 242 11.41 -31.73 -5.25
C ASP A 242 10.91 -30.94 -6.49
N GLN A 243 10.01 -29.98 -6.32
CA GLN A 243 9.52 -29.14 -7.40
C GLN A 243 10.59 -28.14 -7.82
N LYS A 244 10.64 -27.82 -9.13
CA LYS A 244 11.54 -26.79 -9.65
C LYS A 244 11.07 -25.35 -9.36
N ALA A 245 10.09 -25.17 -8.47
CA ALA A 245 9.59 -23.88 -8.09
C ALA A 245 10.56 -23.22 -7.09
N ASP A 246 10.85 -21.94 -7.29
CA ASP A 246 11.77 -21.16 -6.46
C ASP A 246 11.04 -19.93 -5.95
N PHE A 247 10.00 -20.14 -5.15
CA PHE A 247 9.19 -19.06 -4.56
C PHE A 247 9.98 -18.23 -3.55
N ALA A 248 10.93 -18.84 -2.85
CA ALA A 248 11.71 -18.17 -1.82
C ALA A 248 12.62 -17.06 -2.38
N ASN A 249 13.08 -17.19 -3.62
CA ASN A 249 13.94 -16.21 -4.28
C ASN A 249 13.16 -15.19 -5.15
N LEU A 250 11.84 -15.28 -5.21
CA LEU A 250 11.05 -14.27 -5.90
C LEU A 250 11.26 -12.90 -5.24
N PRO A 251 11.42 -11.82 -6.01
CA PRO A 251 11.47 -10.47 -5.48
C PRO A 251 10.22 -10.16 -4.63
N GLY A 252 10.42 -9.83 -3.36
CA GLY A 252 9.34 -9.57 -2.42
C GLY A 252 8.86 -10.77 -1.60
N ALA A 253 9.40 -11.97 -1.81
CA ALA A 253 9.05 -13.14 -1.00
C ALA A 253 9.27 -12.91 0.51
N GLY A 254 10.30 -12.15 0.89
CA GLY A 254 10.61 -11.80 2.28
C GLY A 254 9.75 -10.66 2.85
N ALA A 255 8.96 -9.98 2.03
CA ALA A 255 8.12 -8.89 2.50
C ALA A 255 7.17 -9.35 3.62
N ALA A 256 6.99 -8.48 4.62
CA ALA A 256 6.14 -8.75 5.78
C ALA A 256 6.46 -10.07 6.49
N GLY A 257 7.73 -10.35 6.70
CA GLY A 257 8.17 -11.57 7.40
C GLY A 257 7.85 -12.88 6.67
N GLY A 258 7.82 -12.84 5.34
CA GLY A 258 7.53 -13.97 4.46
C GLY A 258 6.08 -14.08 4.02
N LEU A 259 5.24 -13.08 4.29
CA LEU A 259 3.86 -13.06 3.80
C LEU A 259 3.81 -13.02 2.26
N GLY A 260 4.77 -12.31 1.61
CA GLY A 260 4.95 -12.35 0.16
C GLY A 260 5.14 -13.76 -0.38
N PHE A 261 5.95 -14.58 0.27
CA PHE A 261 6.13 -16.00 -0.06
C PHE A 261 4.81 -16.78 0.09
N ALA A 262 4.07 -16.58 1.19
CA ALA A 262 2.81 -17.28 1.41
C ALA A 262 1.80 -16.99 0.29
N PHE A 263 1.64 -15.74 -0.10
CA PHE A 263 0.72 -15.36 -1.17
C PHE A 263 1.11 -15.97 -2.51
N THR A 264 2.40 -16.00 -2.85
CA THR A 264 2.85 -16.53 -4.14
C THR A 264 2.80 -18.06 -4.18
N ALA A 265 3.27 -18.74 -3.13
CA ALA A 265 3.38 -20.18 -3.09
C ALA A 265 2.05 -20.92 -2.87
N PHE A 266 1.12 -20.33 -2.10
CA PHE A 266 -0.13 -20.99 -1.70
C PHE A 266 -1.38 -20.42 -2.37
N LEU A 267 -1.40 -19.13 -2.68
CA LEU A 267 -2.61 -18.44 -3.15
C LEU A 267 -2.47 -17.92 -4.58
N ASN A 268 -1.42 -18.31 -5.28
CA ASN A 268 -1.12 -17.84 -6.64
C ASN A 268 -1.16 -16.30 -6.77
N GLY A 269 -0.74 -15.61 -5.71
CA GLY A 269 -0.76 -14.16 -5.63
C GLY A 269 0.32 -13.53 -6.51
N THR A 270 0.02 -12.34 -7.03
CA THR A 270 0.96 -11.54 -7.82
C THR A 270 1.48 -10.40 -6.96
N LEU A 271 2.82 -10.35 -6.78
CA LEU A 271 3.49 -9.23 -6.12
C LEU A 271 3.75 -8.14 -7.15
N GLN A 272 3.35 -6.91 -6.85
CA GLN A 272 3.59 -5.76 -7.74
C GLN A 272 3.71 -4.47 -6.93
N SER A 273 4.26 -3.43 -7.58
CA SER A 273 4.34 -2.11 -6.96
C SER A 273 2.96 -1.61 -6.53
N GLY A 274 2.85 -1.16 -5.27
CA GLY A 274 1.62 -0.61 -4.74
C GLY A 274 1.11 0.55 -5.57
N VAL A 275 1.98 1.47 -5.95
CA VAL A 275 1.63 2.61 -6.80
C VAL A 275 1.06 2.17 -8.13
N GLN A 276 1.74 1.27 -8.85
CA GLN A 276 1.27 0.79 -10.15
C GLN A 276 -0.10 0.14 -10.03
N MET A 277 -0.30 -0.70 -9.04
CA MET A 277 -1.58 -1.35 -8.78
C MET A 277 -2.71 -0.33 -8.58
N ILE A 278 -2.48 0.71 -7.78
CA ILE A 278 -3.48 1.76 -7.54
C ILE A 278 -3.80 2.54 -8.82
N LEU A 279 -2.80 2.86 -9.63
CA LEU A 279 -3.00 3.57 -10.91
C LEU A 279 -3.85 2.73 -11.88
N GLU A 280 -3.65 1.41 -11.90
CA GLU A 280 -4.44 0.47 -12.71
C GLU A 280 -5.87 0.35 -12.20
N GLU A 281 -6.07 0.08 -10.91
CA GLU A 281 -7.41 -0.10 -10.30
C GLU A 281 -8.27 1.17 -10.39
N THR A 282 -7.65 2.35 -10.29
CA THR A 282 -8.34 3.63 -10.46
C THR A 282 -8.57 4.01 -11.92
N LYS A 283 -8.07 3.21 -12.87
CA LYS A 283 -8.12 3.49 -14.31
C LYS A 283 -7.62 4.88 -14.65
N LEU A 284 -6.53 5.29 -14.01
CA LEU A 284 -5.99 6.63 -14.19
C LEU A 284 -5.65 6.93 -15.65
N GLU A 285 -5.12 5.96 -16.37
CA GLU A 285 -4.72 6.10 -17.77
C GLU A 285 -5.88 6.56 -18.67
N GLU A 286 -7.11 6.12 -18.40
CA GLU A 286 -8.28 6.50 -19.18
C GLU A 286 -8.60 8.00 -19.06
N VAL A 287 -8.47 8.56 -17.84
CA VAL A 287 -8.78 9.97 -17.60
C VAL A 287 -7.65 10.92 -18.00
N LEU A 288 -6.41 10.43 -18.11
CA LEU A 288 -5.27 11.23 -18.57
C LEU A 288 -5.36 11.59 -20.07
N LYS A 289 -6.09 10.81 -20.84
CA LYS A 289 -6.30 11.11 -22.27
C LYS A 289 -6.97 12.48 -22.45
N GLY A 290 -6.29 13.38 -23.13
CA GLY A 290 -6.77 14.74 -23.36
C GLY A 290 -6.73 15.66 -22.14
N ALA A 291 -6.03 15.29 -21.07
CA ALA A 291 -5.80 16.19 -19.95
C ALA A 291 -4.66 17.18 -20.28
N ASP A 292 -4.87 18.45 -19.93
CA ASP A 292 -3.87 19.51 -20.07
C ASP A 292 -2.88 19.48 -18.91
N TYR A 293 -3.44 19.29 -17.68
CA TYR A 293 -2.68 19.35 -16.43
C TYR A 293 -2.97 18.14 -15.57
N VAL A 294 -1.93 17.69 -14.88
CA VAL A 294 -2.02 16.71 -13.81
C VAL A 294 -1.41 17.31 -12.54
N LEU A 295 -2.16 17.28 -11.46
CA LEU A 295 -1.67 17.70 -10.15
C LEU A 295 -1.51 16.48 -9.29
N THR A 296 -0.32 16.32 -8.70
CA THR A 296 0.01 15.22 -7.80
C THR A 296 0.85 15.73 -6.64
N GLY A 297 1.00 14.95 -5.61
CA GLY A 297 1.79 15.36 -4.45
C GLY A 297 1.60 14.42 -3.28
N GLU A 298 2.26 14.76 -2.19
CA GLU A 298 2.26 14.06 -0.92
C GLU A 298 2.63 15.01 0.22
N GLY A 299 2.68 14.54 1.47
CA GLY A 299 3.02 15.38 2.62
C GLY A 299 4.38 16.07 2.50
N ARG A 300 5.38 15.43 1.86
CA ARG A 300 6.72 16.00 1.68
C ARG A 300 7.36 15.51 0.39
N LEU A 301 7.74 16.43 -0.48
CA LEU A 301 8.57 16.15 -1.65
C LEU A 301 10.05 16.25 -1.29
N ASP A 302 10.76 15.14 -1.44
CA ASP A 302 12.18 15.01 -1.10
C ASP A 302 12.91 14.03 -2.05
N HIS A 303 14.13 13.63 -1.66
CA HIS A 303 14.91 12.66 -2.42
C HIS A 303 14.19 11.31 -2.57
N GLN A 304 13.51 10.84 -1.53
CA GLN A 304 12.79 9.56 -1.56
C GLN A 304 11.63 9.59 -2.54
N THR A 305 10.94 10.73 -2.68
CA THR A 305 9.91 10.92 -3.70
C THR A 305 10.46 10.65 -5.09
N ALA A 306 11.64 11.23 -5.42
CA ALA A 306 12.30 11.04 -6.71
C ALA A 306 12.74 9.59 -6.97
N MET A 307 12.88 8.75 -5.93
CA MET A 307 13.21 7.33 -6.05
C MET A 307 12.03 6.45 -6.51
N GLY A 308 10.84 6.99 -6.68
CA GLY A 308 9.72 6.26 -7.27
C GLY A 308 8.46 6.14 -6.41
N LYS A 309 8.29 7.01 -5.41
CA LYS A 309 7.05 7.10 -4.66
C LYS A 309 5.85 7.48 -5.53
N ALA A 310 4.65 7.44 -4.96
CA ALA A 310 3.39 7.60 -5.64
C ALA A 310 3.31 8.80 -6.61
N PRO A 311 3.74 10.03 -6.25
CA PRO A 311 3.69 11.16 -7.19
C PRO A 311 4.52 10.95 -8.46
N ILE A 312 5.66 10.23 -8.37
CA ILE A 312 6.49 9.94 -9.54
C ILE A 312 5.83 8.90 -10.45
N GLY A 313 5.12 7.92 -9.89
CA GLY A 313 4.32 6.98 -10.67
C GLY A 313 3.28 7.71 -11.53
N VAL A 314 2.54 8.64 -10.91
CA VAL A 314 1.58 9.51 -11.60
C VAL A 314 2.25 10.35 -12.68
N ALA A 315 3.37 11.02 -12.36
CA ALA A 315 4.08 11.89 -13.29
C ALA A 315 4.55 11.12 -14.54
N LYS A 316 5.16 9.94 -14.34
CA LYS A 316 5.61 9.09 -15.47
C LYS A 316 4.45 8.69 -16.39
N LEU A 317 3.31 8.32 -15.81
CA LEU A 317 2.13 7.96 -16.59
C LEU A 317 1.57 9.18 -17.33
N ALA A 318 1.42 10.32 -16.66
CA ALA A 318 0.94 11.57 -17.25
C ALA A 318 1.78 12.04 -18.43
N LYS A 319 3.11 11.89 -18.34
CA LYS A 319 4.04 12.26 -19.43
C LYS A 319 3.83 11.44 -20.71
N LYS A 320 3.38 10.19 -20.62
CA LYS A 320 3.03 9.41 -21.82
C LYS A 320 1.90 10.04 -22.63
N TYR A 321 1.05 10.83 -21.98
CA TYR A 321 -0.09 11.53 -22.58
C TYR A 321 0.16 13.02 -22.85
N GLY A 322 1.41 13.48 -22.67
CA GLY A 322 1.79 14.87 -22.92
C GLY A 322 1.28 15.88 -21.90
N CYS A 323 0.77 15.43 -20.75
CA CYS A 323 0.26 16.30 -19.69
C CYS A 323 1.39 17.13 -19.05
N LYS A 324 1.06 18.34 -18.61
CA LYS A 324 1.91 19.13 -17.73
C LYS A 324 1.63 18.71 -16.29
N VAL A 325 2.70 18.39 -15.55
CA VAL A 325 2.59 17.83 -14.20
C VAL A 325 3.07 18.81 -13.15
N ILE A 326 2.21 19.12 -12.21
CA ILE A 326 2.47 20.04 -11.09
C ILE A 326 2.44 19.26 -9.78
N GLY A 327 3.52 19.37 -8.99
CA GLY A 327 3.63 18.78 -7.67
C GLY A 327 3.18 19.76 -6.58
N LEU A 328 2.42 19.26 -5.60
CA LEU A 328 2.02 20.00 -4.40
C LEU A 328 2.42 19.21 -3.16
N ALA A 329 2.94 19.88 -2.14
CA ALA A 329 3.36 19.20 -0.92
C ALA A 329 3.23 20.09 0.32
N GLY A 330 3.04 19.48 1.48
CA GLY A 330 3.12 20.19 2.76
C GLY A 330 4.51 20.81 2.96
N ALA A 331 5.56 20.08 2.60
CA ALA A 331 6.94 20.57 2.64
C ALA A 331 7.73 20.12 1.41
N THR A 332 8.76 20.89 1.06
CA THR A 332 9.71 20.55 -0.02
C THR A 332 11.14 20.69 0.47
N THR A 333 12.03 19.80 0.05
CA THR A 333 13.46 19.91 0.33
C THR A 333 14.23 20.36 -0.93
N LYS A 334 15.51 20.70 -0.75
CA LYS A 334 16.37 21.05 -1.91
C LYS A 334 16.49 19.89 -2.89
N GLU A 335 16.49 18.67 -2.39
CA GLU A 335 16.61 17.45 -3.17
C GLU A 335 15.35 17.13 -4.00
N ALA A 336 14.21 17.78 -3.70
CA ALA A 336 12.99 17.67 -4.49
C ALA A 336 13.18 18.08 -5.96
N THR A 337 14.22 18.87 -6.27
CA THR A 337 14.61 19.21 -7.65
C THR A 337 14.87 17.98 -8.53
N ALA A 338 15.22 16.83 -7.93
CA ALA A 338 15.38 15.58 -8.65
C ALA A 338 14.07 15.08 -9.28
N CYS A 339 12.91 15.51 -8.77
CA CYS A 339 11.59 15.17 -9.30
C CYS A 339 11.35 15.72 -10.72
N HIS A 340 12.02 16.82 -11.09
CA HIS A 340 11.95 17.36 -12.46
C HIS A 340 12.42 16.33 -13.50
N LYS A 341 13.53 15.62 -13.22
CA LYS A 341 14.04 14.56 -14.11
C LYS A 341 13.12 13.35 -14.18
N LYS A 342 12.12 13.26 -13.29
CA LYS A 342 11.16 12.16 -13.18
C LYS A 342 9.78 12.49 -13.74
N GLY A 343 9.60 13.72 -14.28
CA GLY A 343 8.38 14.12 -14.98
C GLY A 343 7.50 15.14 -14.25
N ILE A 344 7.89 15.65 -13.09
CA ILE A 344 7.21 16.78 -12.43
C ILE A 344 7.79 18.08 -13.01
N ASP A 345 6.98 18.85 -13.73
CA ASP A 345 7.41 20.08 -14.41
C ASP A 345 7.67 21.24 -13.44
N ALA A 346 6.83 21.35 -12.42
CA ALA A 346 6.97 22.32 -11.32
C ALA A 346 6.42 21.75 -10.02
N TYR A 347 6.92 22.20 -8.88
CA TYR A 347 6.37 21.81 -7.59
C TYR A 347 6.33 23.00 -6.63
N PHE A 348 5.38 22.97 -5.68
CA PHE A 348 5.13 24.04 -4.73
C PHE A 348 4.86 23.47 -3.33
N SER A 349 5.35 24.17 -2.30
CA SER A 349 4.88 23.97 -0.93
C SER A 349 3.53 24.67 -0.77
N ILE A 350 2.61 24.04 -0.03
CA ILE A 350 1.33 24.64 0.32
C ILE A 350 1.41 25.52 1.58
N VAL A 351 2.53 25.51 2.29
CA VAL A 351 2.78 26.41 3.42
C VAL A 351 3.08 27.80 2.86
N ASN A 352 2.11 28.68 2.89
CA ASN A 352 2.11 29.98 2.23
C ASN A 352 2.55 31.16 3.14
N HIS A 353 2.74 30.90 4.44
CA HIS A 353 3.29 31.84 5.42
C HIS A 353 3.99 31.07 6.55
N PRO A 354 4.85 31.74 7.35
CA PRO A 354 5.47 31.07 8.51
C PRO A 354 4.41 30.59 9.50
N MET A 355 4.43 29.29 9.81
CA MET A 355 3.53 28.64 10.78
C MET A 355 4.24 27.45 11.42
N SER A 356 3.73 26.98 12.55
CA SER A 356 4.24 25.75 13.18
C SER A 356 3.85 24.52 12.36
N LEU A 357 4.59 23.40 12.57
CA LEU A 357 4.23 22.12 11.95
C LEU A 357 2.83 21.67 12.40
N GLU A 358 2.51 21.83 13.68
CA GLU A 358 1.20 21.49 14.25
C GLU A 358 0.08 22.25 13.53
N GLU A 359 0.21 23.57 13.40
CA GLU A 359 -0.75 24.40 12.66
C GLU A 359 -0.84 23.99 11.18
N ALA A 360 0.29 23.76 10.51
CA ALA A 360 0.31 23.36 9.11
C ALA A 360 -0.35 22.00 8.86
N MET A 361 -0.38 21.11 9.86
CA MET A 361 -0.99 19.78 9.79
C MET A 361 -2.49 19.79 10.17
N GLU A 362 -3.02 20.88 10.73
CA GLU A 362 -4.46 20.96 10.97
C GLU A 362 -5.23 20.82 9.65
N PRO A 363 -6.20 19.88 9.55
CA PRO A 363 -6.85 19.56 8.29
C PRO A 363 -7.47 20.77 7.58
N GLU A 364 -8.14 21.66 8.32
CA GLU A 364 -8.76 22.86 7.75
C GLU A 364 -7.71 23.83 7.20
N VAL A 365 -6.59 24.00 7.89
CA VAL A 365 -5.47 24.86 7.48
C VAL A 365 -4.80 24.29 6.24
N ALA A 366 -4.49 22.99 6.25
CA ALA A 366 -3.88 22.31 5.11
C ALA A 366 -4.77 22.36 3.86
N PHE A 367 -6.08 22.16 4.02
CA PHE A 367 -7.05 22.24 2.92
C PHE A 367 -7.08 23.64 2.30
N GLU A 368 -7.21 24.69 3.11
CA GLU A 368 -7.29 26.06 2.61
C GLU A 368 -5.96 26.50 1.98
N ASN A 369 -4.82 26.15 2.57
CA ASN A 369 -3.50 26.43 2.01
C ASN A 369 -3.31 25.76 0.65
N MET A 370 -3.72 24.50 0.51
CA MET A 370 -3.64 23.75 -0.74
C MET A 370 -4.53 24.36 -1.82
N LYS A 371 -5.75 24.72 -1.47
CA LYS A 371 -6.71 25.42 -2.35
C LYS A 371 -6.16 26.75 -2.83
N GLN A 372 -5.69 27.62 -1.91
CA GLN A 372 -5.13 28.94 -2.24
C GLN A 372 -3.88 28.83 -3.12
N THR A 373 -2.94 27.94 -2.79
CA THR A 373 -1.75 27.74 -3.58
C THR A 373 -2.11 27.30 -5.00
N THR A 374 -3.05 26.36 -5.13
CA THR A 374 -3.52 25.88 -6.43
C THR A 374 -4.21 26.99 -7.23
N GLU A 375 -5.04 27.79 -6.59
CA GLU A 375 -5.71 28.93 -7.22
C GLU A 375 -4.68 29.91 -7.83
N GLN A 376 -3.63 30.26 -7.07
CA GLN A 376 -2.60 31.19 -7.57
C GLN A 376 -1.80 30.59 -8.72
N ILE A 377 -1.51 29.30 -8.70
CA ILE A 377 -0.87 28.61 -9.82
C ILE A 377 -1.73 28.71 -11.08
N PHE A 378 -3.03 28.47 -10.99
CA PHE A 378 -3.92 28.55 -12.16
C PHE A 378 -4.23 29.99 -12.60
N ASN A 379 -4.22 30.96 -11.69
CA ASN A 379 -4.25 32.39 -12.05
C ASN A 379 -3.00 32.79 -12.86
N LEU A 380 -1.79 32.32 -12.45
CA LEU A 380 -0.57 32.52 -13.20
C LEU A 380 -0.65 31.88 -14.60
N ILE A 381 -1.09 30.62 -14.67
CA ILE A 381 -1.26 29.91 -15.96
C ILE A 381 -2.21 30.66 -16.89
N LYS A 382 -3.28 31.23 -16.35
CA LYS A 382 -4.24 32.04 -17.11
C LYS A 382 -3.67 33.36 -17.61
N ALA A 383 -2.80 33.98 -16.82
CA ALA A 383 -2.19 35.27 -17.15
C ALA A 383 -1.11 35.19 -18.26
N ILE A 384 -0.50 34.00 -18.45
CA ILE A 384 0.57 33.78 -19.44
C ILE A 384 0.10 33.10 -20.73
N LYS A 385 -1.18 32.69 -20.81
CA LYS A 385 -1.84 32.20 -22.03
C LYS A 385 -2.40 33.36 -22.86
#